data_af69f44dac9cc89e211bfd28b7ab1a52
#
_entry.id   af69f44dac9cc89e211bfd28b7ab1a52
#
_cell.length_a   1.000
_cell.length_b   1.000
_cell.length_c   1.000
_cell.angle_alpha   90.00
_cell.angle_beta   90.00
_cell.angle_gamma   90.00
#
_symmetry.space_group_name_H-M   'P 1'
#
loop_
_entity.id
_entity.type
_entity.pdbx_description
1 polymer ?
#
loop_
_entity_poly.entity_id
_entity_poly.type
_entity_poly.pdbx_seq_one_letter_code
_entity_poly.pdbx_strand_id
1 'polypeptide(L)'
;EWMKGDNKIVNRWSFLERNRLVSGLADGIIITEAAERSGTLNTASHALNQGRDLFVVPGNITSPLSAGCNTLLKQGAYLVTDADDVLSIIAPEKLQKGNGQELAASATIEEVIIIKLISEGLRDGDEIQQKSGLSASDFATALTMLEINGVIKPLGANNWTLR
;
A
#
# COMPACT_ATOMS: atom_id res chain seq x y z
N GLU A 1 -16.07 -6.00 30.66
CA GLU A 1 -15.53 -5.49 31.94
C GLU A 1 -15.66 -3.97 32.10
N TRP A 2 -15.66 -3.21 31.02
CA TRP A 2 -15.78 -1.75 31.03
C TRP A 2 -17.21 -1.25 31.20
N MET A 3 -18.20 -2.10 31.02
CA MET A 3 -19.62 -1.73 30.98
C MET A 3 -20.38 -1.96 32.31
N LYS A 4 -19.72 -2.32 33.38
CA LYS A 4 -20.36 -2.36 34.72
C LYS A 4 -20.17 -1.02 35.40
N GLY A 5 -21.15 -0.17 35.25
CA GLY A 5 -21.76 0.88 36.06
C GLY A 5 -21.00 1.60 37.19
N ASP A 6 -19.71 1.50 37.26
CA ASP A 6 -18.94 2.35 38.17
C ASP A 6 -18.46 3.59 37.42
N ASN A 7 -18.72 4.76 37.99
CA ASN A 7 -18.23 6.06 37.61
C ASN A 7 -16.67 6.10 37.63
N LYS A 8 -16.01 5.17 36.93
CA LYS A 8 -14.55 5.21 36.75
C LYS A 8 -14.22 6.34 35.80
N ILE A 9 -13.68 7.37 36.34
CA ILE A 9 -13.10 8.50 35.60
C ILE A 9 -12.18 7.92 34.54
N VAL A 10 -12.54 8.13 33.26
CA VAL A 10 -11.68 7.77 32.12
C VAL A 10 -10.35 8.50 32.31
N ASN A 11 -9.31 7.75 32.56
CA ASN A 11 -7.98 8.28 32.80
C ASN A 11 -7.02 7.83 31.67
N ARG A 12 -5.80 8.38 31.67
CA ARG A 12 -4.80 8.08 30.65
C ARG A 12 -4.50 6.58 30.52
N TRP A 13 -4.59 5.82 31.59
CA TRP A 13 -4.36 4.36 31.59
C TRP A 13 -5.43 3.60 30.84
N SER A 14 -6.66 4.08 30.88
CA SER A 14 -7.80 3.46 30.16
C SER A 14 -7.56 3.43 28.64
N PHE A 15 -6.92 4.45 28.10
CA PHE A 15 -6.58 4.49 26.66
C PHE A 15 -5.49 3.46 26.31
N LEU A 16 -4.51 3.30 27.18
CA LEU A 16 -3.43 2.33 26.96
C LEU A 16 -3.95 0.88 27.07
N GLU A 17 -4.83 0.60 28.03
CA GLU A 17 -5.49 -0.71 28.16
C GLU A 17 -6.41 -1.02 26.96
N ARG A 18 -7.16 -0.02 26.46
CA ARG A 18 -7.99 -0.19 25.29
C ARG A 18 -7.17 -0.55 24.04
N ASN A 19 -5.94 -0.11 23.91
CA ASN A 19 -5.08 -0.35 22.73
C ASN A 19 -4.87 -1.84 22.46
N ARG A 20 -4.86 -2.70 23.50
CA ARG A 20 -4.81 -4.15 23.34
C ARG A 20 -6.03 -4.73 22.58
N LEU A 21 -7.20 -4.10 22.71
CA LEU A 21 -8.39 -4.50 21.97
C LEU A 21 -8.31 -4.06 20.50
N VAL A 22 -7.77 -2.86 20.26
CA VAL A 22 -7.56 -2.35 18.90
C VAL A 22 -6.64 -3.28 18.13
N SER A 23 -5.48 -3.62 18.70
CA SER A 23 -4.54 -4.54 18.06
C SER A 23 -5.09 -5.97 17.93
N GLY A 24 -5.85 -6.44 18.92
CA GLY A 24 -6.43 -7.79 18.90
C GLY A 24 -7.51 -8.00 17.83
N LEU A 25 -8.24 -6.95 17.47
CA LEU A 25 -9.31 -6.98 16.46
C LEU A 25 -8.78 -6.72 15.03
N ALA A 26 -7.54 -6.28 14.88
CA ALA A 26 -6.94 -6.00 13.59
C ALA A 26 -6.21 -7.24 13.04
N ASP A 27 -6.13 -7.36 11.72
CA ASP A 27 -5.30 -8.36 11.04
C ASP A 27 -3.81 -7.99 11.13
N GLY A 28 -3.51 -6.70 11.11
CA GLY A 28 -2.17 -6.13 11.31
C GLY A 28 -2.27 -4.67 11.74
N ILE A 29 -1.16 -4.10 12.18
CA ILE A 29 -1.08 -2.70 12.63
C ILE A 29 -0.08 -1.94 11.78
N ILE A 30 -0.53 -0.81 11.22
CA ILE A 30 0.34 0.11 10.48
C ILE A 30 0.68 1.30 11.35
N ILE A 31 1.97 1.55 11.56
CA ILE A 31 2.48 2.73 12.27
C ILE A 31 3.04 3.71 11.24
N THR A 32 2.37 4.83 11.09
CA THR A 32 2.77 5.88 10.13
C THR A 32 3.73 6.89 10.75
N GLU A 33 3.57 7.16 12.07
CA GLU A 33 4.40 8.10 12.80
C GLU A 33 4.42 7.74 14.29
N ALA A 34 5.59 7.75 14.90
CA ALA A 34 5.75 7.56 16.33
C ALA A 34 7.03 8.21 16.83
N ALA A 35 6.92 9.11 17.79
CA ALA A 35 8.06 9.58 18.57
C ALA A 35 8.54 8.46 19.52
N GLU A 36 9.76 8.61 20.07
CA GLU A 36 10.38 7.61 20.95
C GLU A 36 9.55 7.26 22.20
N ARG A 37 8.73 8.19 22.67
CA ARG A 37 7.80 8.01 23.81
C ARG A 37 6.35 8.25 23.40
N SER A 38 5.89 7.57 22.36
CA SER A 38 4.52 7.67 21.85
C SER A 38 3.63 6.58 22.44
N GLY A 39 2.35 6.92 22.69
CA GLY A 39 1.30 5.94 22.99
C GLY A 39 1.08 4.92 21.85
N THR A 40 1.45 5.26 20.63
CA THR A 40 1.44 4.39 19.45
C THR A 40 2.34 3.16 19.67
N LEU A 41 3.49 3.32 20.33
CA LEU A 41 4.40 2.21 20.66
C LEU A 41 3.79 1.21 21.63
N ASN A 42 2.85 1.64 22.47
CA ASN A 42 2.07 0.72 23.31
C ASN A 42 1.16 -0.16 22.45
N THR A 43 0.50 0.38 21.44
CA THR A 43 -0.30 -0.40 20.49
C THR A 43 0.57 -1.38 19.70
N ALA A 44 1.75 -0.94 19.24
CA ALA A 44 2.71 -1.81 18.56
C ALA A 44 3.16 -2.99 19.46
N SER A 45 3.45 -2.70 20.73
CA SER A 45 3.82 -3.74 21.71
C SER A 45 2.69 -4.75 21.93
N HIS A 46 1.45 -4.30 22.03
CA HIS A 46 0.29 -5.20 22.13
C HIS A 46 0.12 -6.05 20.87
N ALA A 47 0.30 -5.48 19.67
CA ALA A 47 0.23 -6.20 18.41
C ALA A 47 1.25 -7.35 18.37
N LEU A 48 2.51 -7.06 18.69
CA LEU A 48 3.58 -8.09 18.73
C LEU A 48 3.29 -9.18 19.75
N ASN A 49 2.83 -8.82 20.97
CA ASN A 49 2.47 -9.79 22.01
C ASN A 49 1.27 -10.68 21.63
N GLN A 50 0.44 -10.22 20.70
CA GLN A 50 -0.74 -10.92 20.19
C GLN A 50 -0.45 -11.67 18.88
N GLY A 51 0.81 -11.67 18.40
CA GLY A 51 1.20 -12.31 17.15
C GLY A 51 0.61 -11.64 15.91
N ARG A 52 0.34 -10.33 15.98
CA ARG A 52 -0.13 -9.54 14.84
C ARG A 52 1.04 -8.96 14.08
N ASP A 53 0.92 -8.90 12.77
CA ASP A 53 1.91 -8.27 11.93
C ASP A 53 2.00 -6.77 12.18
N LEU A 54 3.23 -6.27 12.26
CA LEU A 54 3.51 -4.87 12.51
C LEU A 54 4.20 -4.25 11.30
N PHE A 55 3.54 -3.28 10.71
CA PHE A 55 3.96 -2.54 9.53
C PHE A 55 4.36 -1.13 9.92
N VAL A 56 5.42 -0.61 9.35
CA VAL A 56 5.95 0.70 9.74
C VAL A 56 6.37 1.50 8.53
N VAL A 57 5.84 2.71 8.43
CA VAL A 57 6.27 3.68 7.43
C VAL A 57 7.60 4.30 7.90
N PRO A 58 8.67 4.24 7.09
CA PRO A 58 9.96 4.82 7.43
C PRO A 58 9.86 6.35 7.45
N GLY A 59 10.65 6.98 8.30
CA GLY A 59 10.70 8.42 8.36
C GLY A 59 12.12 8.97 8.45
N ASN A 60 12.24 10.28 8.32
CA ASN A 60 13.54 10.97 8.36
C ASN A 60 14.25 10.69 9.68
N ILE A 61 15.51 10.27 9.61
CA ILE A 61 16.35 9.93 10.77
C ILE A 61 16.61 11.13 11.72
N THR A 62 16.47 12.35 11.21
CA THR A 62 16.63 13.58 12.01
C THR A 62 15.31 14.06 12.63
N SER A 63 14.18 13.44 12.26
CA SER A 63 12.87 13.80 12.82
C SER A 63 12.60 13.07 14.12
N PRO A 64 12.36 13.80 15.23
CA PRO A 64 11.98 13.18 16.50
C PRO A 64 10.67 12.35 16.41
N LEU A 65 9.78 12.72 15.50
CA LEU A 65 8.50 12.04 15.29
C LEU A 65 8.64 10.70 14.55
N SER A 66 9.77 10.47 13.89
CA SER A 66 10.07 9.21 13.18
C SER A 66 10.95 8.26 14.00
N ALA A 67 11.48 8.70 15.14
CA ALA A 67 12.44 7.93 15.92
C ALA A 67 11.88 6.57 16.39
N GLY A 68 10.61 6.53 16.81
CA GLY A 68 9.92 5.29 17.19
C GLY A 68 9.70 4.36 16.00
N CYS A 69 9.27 4.88 14.85
CA CYS A 69 9.11 4.10 13.62
C CYS A 69 10.43 3.46 13.21
N ASN A 70 11.50 4.25 13.13
CA ASN A 70 12.82 3.75 12.74
C ASN A 70 13.38 2.73 13.74
N THR A 71 13.02 2.82 15.02
CA THR A 71 13.38 1.83 16.04
C THR A 71 12.61 0.52 15.83
N LEU A 72 11.31 0.56 15.55
CA LEU A 72 10.51 -0.63 15.25
C LEU A 72 11.02 -1.36 14.00
N LEU A 73 11.43 -0.63 12.96
CA LEU A 73 12.03 -1.21 11.77
C LEU A 73 13.33 -1.95 12.08
N LYS A 74 14.19 -1.40 12.95
CA LYS A 74 15.41 -2.08 13.42
C LYS A 74 15.10 -3.34 14.23
N GLN A 75 13.94 -3.41 14.86
CA GLN A 75 13.47 -4.58 15.63
C GLN A 75 12.80 -5.64 14.76
N GLY A 76 12.69 -5.41 13.45
CA GLY A 76 12.17 -6.38 12.50
C GLY A 76 10.71 -6.19 12.11
N ALA A 77 10.12 -5.01 12.38
CA ALA A 77 8.82 -4.68 11.81
C ALA A 77 8.91 -4.55 10.28
N TYR A 78 7.83 -4.88 9.58
CA TYR A 78 7.76 -4.78 8.12
C TYR A 78 7.80 -3.32 7.67
N LEU A 79 8.72 -3.01 6.76
CA LEU A 79 8.81 -1.68 6.14
C LEU A 79 7.67 -1.53 5.13
N VAL A 80 7.01 -0.37 5.13
CA VAL A 80 5.90 -0.04 4.23
C VAL A 80 6.20 1.25 3.48
N THR A 81 6.18 1.17 2.17
CA THR A 81 6.28 2.30 1.24
C THR A 81 5.01 2.49 0.42
N ASP A 82 4.25 1.42 0.23
CA ASP A 82 2.96 1.42 -0.48
C ASP A 82 1.99 0.37 0.11
N ALA A 83 0.80 0.26 -0.48
CA ALA A 83 -0.22 -0.66 -0.02
C ALA A 83 0.11 -2.13 -0.32
N ASP A 84 0.88 -2.39 -1.37
CA ASP A 84 1.23 -3.73 -1.80
C ASP A 84 2.17 -4.41 -0.80
N ASP A 85 3.02 -3.64 -0.11
CA ASP A 85 3.85 -4.13 0.98
C ASP A 85 2.99 -4.78 2.09
N VAL A 86 1.86 -4.16 2.42
CA VAL A 86 0.92 -4.66 3.44
C VAL A 86 0.14 -5.86 2.90
N LEU A 87 -0.42 -5.73 1.68
CA LEU A 87 -1.26 -6.76 1.08
C LEU A 87 -0.48 -8.04 0.80
N SER A 88 0.80 -7.94 0.46
CA SER A 88 1.67 -9.10 0.23
C SER A 88 1.76 -10.05 1.43
N ILE A 89 1.55 -9.54 2.63
CA ILE A 89 1.64 -10.29 3.89
C ILE A 89 0.26 -10.67 4.41
N ILE A 90 -0.68 -9.69 4.47
CA ILE A 90 -2.01 -9.92 5.08
C ILE A 90 -2.96 -10.63 4.11
N ALA A 91 -2.90 -10.33 2.82
CA ALA A 91 -3.86 -10.81 1.82
C ALA A 91 -3.22 -11.02 0.44
N PRO A 92 -2.22 -11.89 0.32
CA PRO A 92 -1.49 -12.10 -0.94
C PRO A 92 -2.40 -12.53 -2.09
N GLU A 93 -3.53 -13.16 -1.80
CA GLU A 93 -4.53 -13.53 -2.80
C GLU A 93 -5.21 -12.31 -3.47
N LYS A 94 -5.22 -11.15 -2.81
CA LYS A 94 -5.78 -9.91 -3.37
C LYS A 94 -4.83 -9.26 -4.35
N LEU A 95 -3.52 -9.37 -4.14
CA LEU A 95 -2.52 -8.90 -5.10
C LEU A 95 -2.58 -9.66 -6.41
N GLN A 96 -2.80 -10.99 -6.35
CA GLN A 96 -2.91 -11.81 -7.55
C GLN A 96 -4.17 -11.48 -8.37
N LYS A 97 -5.25 -11.01 -7.72
CA LYS A 97 -6.48 -10.60 -8.40
C LYS A 97 -6.43 -9.17 -8.96
N GLY A 98 -5.65 -8.27 -8.33
CA GLY A 98 -5.57 -6.87 -8.74
C GLY A 98 -4.76 -6.61 -10.02
N ASN A 99 -3.83 -7.49 -10.35
CA ASN A 99 -2.89 -7.27 -11.45
C ASN A 99 -3.29 -7.83 -12.83
N GLY A 100 -4.47 -8.38 -13.01
CA GLY A 100 -4.78 -8.92 -14.34
C GLY A 100 -6.23 -9.27 -14.68
N GLN A 101 -7.09 -9.53 -13.72
CA GLN A 101 -8.42 -10.10 -14.04
C GLN A 101 -9.60 -9.10 -13.95
N GLU A 102 -9.56 -8.10 -13.11
CA GLU A 102 -10.62 -7.06 -13.09
C GLU A 102 -10.42 -6.02 -14.20
N LEU A 103 -9.18 -5.71 -14.56
CA LEU A 103 -8.86 -4.79 -15.67
C LEU A 103 -9.12 -5.42 -17.05
N ALA A 104 -8.95 -6.72 -17.18
CA ALA A 104 -9.26 -7.42 -18.44
C ALA A 104 -10.76 -7.55 -18.73
N ALA A 105 -11.61 -7.42 -17.73
CA ALA A 105 -13.07 -7.55 -17.91
C ALA A 105 -13.74 -6.25 -18.42
N SER A 106 -13.07 -5.09 -18.31
CA SER A 106 -13.56 -3.80 -18.79
C SER A 106 -12.63 -3.11 -19.80
N ALA A 107 -11.43 -3.66 -20.05
CA ALA A 107 -10.47 -3.09 -21.00
C ALA A 107 -10.96 -3.25 -22.44
N THR A 108 -10.79 -2.20 -23.23
CA THR A 108 -11.03 -2.26 -24.67
C THR A 108 -9.96 -3.12 -25.35
N ILE A 109 -10.25 -3.55 -26.60
CA ILE A 109 -9.29 -4.37 -27.38
C ILE A 109 -7.96 -3.61 -27.55
N GLU A 110 -8.04 -2.30 -27.75
CA GLU A 110 -6.89 -1.41 -27.90
C GLU A 110 -6.03 -1.37 -26.63
N GLU A 111 -6.66 -1.27 -25.47
CA GLU A 111 -5.99 -1.28 -24.16
C GLU A 111 -5.26 -2.60 -23.91
N VAL A 112 -5.90 -3.73 -24.24
CA VAL A 112 -5.30 -5.07 -24.09
C VAL A 112 -4.05 -5.23 -24.97
N ILE A 113 -4.07 -4.71 -26.21
CA ILE A 113 -2.93 -4.76 -27.12
C ILE A 113 -1.76 -3.97 -26.54
N ILE A 114 -1.99 -2.75 -26.01
CA ILE A 114 -0.97 -1.90 -25.42
C ILE A 114 -0.35 -2.55 -24.19
N ILE A 115 -1.18 -3.08 -23.28
CA ILE A 115 -0.72 -3.79 -22.07
C ILE A 115 0.19 -4.96 -22.45
N LYS A 116 -0.19 -5.74 -23.45
CA LYS A 116 0.58 -6.88 -23.91
C LYS A 116 1.95 -6.45 -24.41
N LEU A 117 2.03 -5.43 -25.27
CA LEU A 117 3.30 -4.92 -25.82
C LEU A 117 4.23 -4.39 -24.73
N ILE A 118 3.68 -3.68 -23.74
CA ILE A 118 4.45 -3.21 -22.58
C ILE A 118 4.94 -4.39 -21.73
N SER A 119 4.13 -5.43 -21.55
CA SER A 119 4.51 -6.64 -20.81
C SER A 119 5.63 -7.44 -21.50
N GLU A 120 5.70 -7.36 -22.83
CA GLU A 120 6.77 -7.94 -23.65
C GLU A 120 8.08 -7.13 -23.61
N GLY A 121 8.08 -6.00 -22.86
CA GLY A 121 9.27 -5.20 -22.60
C GLY A 121 9.40 -3.93 -23.45
N LEU A 122 8.44 -3.64 -24.33
CA LEU A 122 8.42 -2.38 -25.06
C LEU A 122 8.10 -1.23 -24.10
N ARG A 123 8.79 -0.11 -24.28
CA ARG A 123 8.58 1.07 -23.42
C ARG A 123 8.37 2.35 -24.21
N ASP A 124 8.95 2.46 -25.39
CA ASP A 124 8.83 3.64 -26.25
C ASP A 124 7.43 3.71 -26.87
N GLY A 125 6.74 4.85 -26.69
CA GLY A 125 5.35 5.06 -27.14
C GLY A 125 5.20 4.98 -28.65
N ASP A 126 6.17 5.45 -29.42
CA ASP A 126 6.11 5.42 -30.89
C ASP A 126 6.28 4.00 -31.39
N GLU A 127 7.17 3.21 -30.76
CA GLU A 127 7.37 1.80 -31.06
C GLU A 127 6.13 0.97 -30.70
N ILE A 128 5.51 1.25 -29.55
CA ILE A 128 4.26 0.61 -29.12
C ILE A 128 3.14 0.93 -30.11
N GLN A 129 2.98 2.20 -30.50
CA GLN A 129 1.97 2.62 -31.47
C GLN A 129 2.17 1.91 -32.80
N GLN A 130 3.38 1.86 -33.32
CA GLN A 130 3.68 1.19 -34.59
C GLN A 130 3.36 -0.30 -34.53
N LYS A 131 3.75 -1.00 -33.47
CA LYS A 131 3.50 -2.44 -33.32
C LYS A 131 2.06 -2.80 -32.99
N SER A 132 1.31 -1.89 -32.35
CA SER A 132 -0.10 -2.09 -32.06
C SER A 132 -0.98 -2.06 -33.29
N GLY A 133 -0.56 -1.37 -34.35
CA GLY A 133 -1.36 -1.15 -35.56
C GLY A 133 -2.55 -0.21 -35.37
N LEU A 134 -2.64 0.45 -34.22
CA LEU A 134 -3.73 1.38 -33.90
C LEU A 134 -3.56 2.73 -34.60
N SER A 135 -4.68 3.41 -34.87
CA SER A 135 -4.61 4.81 -35.28
C SER A 135 -4.00 5.67 -34.17
N ALA A 136 -3.40 6.80 -34.52
CA ALA A 136 -2.84 7.72 -33.54
C ALA A 136 -3.88 8.19 -32.50
N SER A 137 -5.14 8.36 -32.92
CA SER A 137 -6.24 8.76 -32.05
C SER A 137 -6.63 7.67 -31.05
N ASP A 138 -6.79 6.44 -31.54
CA ASP A 138 -7.20 5.30 -30.71
C ASP A 138 -6.08 4.95 -29.71
N PHE A 139 -4.83 4.98 -30.17
CA PHE A 139 -3.66 4.76 -29.33
C PHE A 139 -3.59 5.78 -28.19
N ALA A 140 -3.70 7.10 -28.51
CA ALA A 140 -3.65 8.16 -27.51
C ALA A 140 -4.80 8.04 -26.50
N THR A 141 -6.01 7.69 -26.97
CA THR A 141 -7.18 7.50 -26.09
C THR A 141 -6.95 6.32 -25.15
N ALA A 142 -6.56 5.16 -25.68
CA ALA A 142 -6.32 3.97 -24.89
C ALA A 142 -5.16 4.16 -23.89
N LEU A 143 -4.08 4.81 -24.31
CA LEU A 143 -2.94 5.12 -23.45
C LEU A 143 -3.35 6.02 -22.28
N THR A 144 -4.15 7.07 -22.56
CA THR A 144 -4.68 7.98 -21.53
C THR A 144 -5.60 7.25 -20.54
N MET A 145 -6.47 6.39 -21.03
CA MET A 145 -7.35 5.61 -20.15
C MET A 145 -6.57 4.63 -19.27
N LEU A 146 -5.56 3.97 -19.81
CA LEU A 146 -4.66 3.11 -19.04
C LEU A 146 -3.89 3.87 -17.96
N GLU A 147 -3.48 5.11 -18.24
CA GLU A 147 -2.82 5.97 -17.26
C GLU A 147 -3.79 6.43 -16.16
N ILE A 148 -5.00 6.90 -16.52
CA ILE A 148 -6.04 7.32 -15.57
C ILE A 148 -6.45 6.14 -14.67
N ASN A 149 -6.58 4.94 -15.24
CA ASN A 149 -6.90 3.72 -14.51
C ASN A 149 -5.71 3.18 -13.69
N GLY A 150 -4.53 3.81 -13.77
CA GLY A 150 -3.34 3.44 -13.02
C GLY A 150 -2.69 2.13 -13.44
N VAL A 151 -2.99 1.63 -14.65
CA VAL A 151 -2.42 0.39 -15.21
C VAL A 151 -0.99 0.60 -15.69
N ILE A 152 -0.75 1.78 -16.26
CA ILE A 152 0.56 2.19 -16.75
C ILE A 152 1.00 3.49 -16.07
N LYS A 153 2.30 3.76 -16.09
CA LYS A 153 2.87 5.02 -15.63
C LYS A 153 3.91 5.53 -16.60
N PRO A 154 3.99 6.86 -16.81
CA PRO A 154 5.04 7.46 -17.63
C PRO A 154 6.40 7.38 -16.93
N LEU A 155 7.44 7.06 -17.69
CA LEU A 155 8.85 7.12 -17.28
C LEU A 155 9.54 8.40 -17.77
N GLY A 156 8.82 9.25 -18.52
CA GLY A 156 9.37 10.42 -19.22
C GLY A 156 9.83 10.10 -20.64
N ALA A 157 10.06 11.16 -21.45
CA ALA A 157 10.50 11.04 -22.85
C ALA A 157 9.70 10.02 -23.68
N ASN A 158 8.36 10.05 -23.59
CA ASN A 158 7.42 9.14 -24.26
C ASN A 158 7.62 7.64 -23.92
N ASN A 159 8.17 7.33 -22.73
CA ASN A 159 8.33 5.95 -22.27
C ASN A 159 7.32 5.60 -21.21
N TRP A 160 6.84 4.35 -21.25
CA TRP A 160 5.78 3.82 -20.40
C TRP A 160 6.16 2.47 -19.78
N THR A 161 5.60 2.18 -18.61
CA THR A 161 5.74 0.89 -17.95
C THR A 161 4.45 0.51 -17.24
N LEU A 162 4.24 -0.78 -17.04
CA LEU A 162 3.18 -1.27 -16.16
C LEU A 162 3.48 -0.82 -14.70
N ARG A 163 2.43 -0.56 -13.97
CA ARG A 163 2.52 -0.15 -12.56
C ARG A 163 2.69 -1.36 -11.66
#